data_67cae4ccd35628deb0968d1a45833272
#
_entry.id   67cae4ccd35628deb0968d1a45833272
#
_cell.length_a   1.000
_cell.length_b   1.000
_cell.length_c   1.000
_cell.angle_alpha   90.00
_cell.angle_beta   90.00
_cell.angle_gamma   90.00
#
_symmetry.space_group_name_H-M   'P 1'
#
loop_
_entity.id
_entity.type
_entity.pdbx_description
1 polymer ?
#
loop_
_entity_poly.entity_id
_entity_poly.type
_entity_poly.pdbx_seq_one_letter_code
_entity_poly.pdbx_strand_id
1 'polypeptide(L)'
;MENKESINELAVPLKFIVNGVAFEMINVEGGTFQMGNTEPDADYDEKLIHSVSLCDYSIGKTQVTQALWKAVMGSNPSEIKGENLPVECVSWYDCQEFIRKLNVLTGKTFRLPTEAEWEFAARGGNKSKGYKYSGSDNIDDVAWYWDNSGKTTHAVATKMPNELGIYDMSGNVWERCYDWHGNYSIDSQTNPTGPEYGFYRICRGGSYASSATSSSMRCLGTPDMGHQYSGLRLVLSDNVIIVTEPNVNHDSLKFNVNGVSFEMVKVEGGTYMMGNNDYMEAGTDATPAHSVTLSSYCIGKTVVTQKLWKAVKGYNPSWSTGDWQPVEHVSWENCQSFISELNRLTGKKFRLPTEAEWEFAARGGNKSKDYKYSGSDNIDEVAWYKGNSGDRSHMVATKQPNELGIYDMSGSVLEWCFDWYGEYNSGFQTNPEGPAFGFRRVVRGGLWFEDERYCHVSNREYHFAPDFEYQWLGFRLALDLTSDSSDE
;
A
#
# COMPACT_ATOMS: atom_id res chain seq x y z
N MET A 1 -34.58 -18.29 46.82
CA MET A 1 -33.79 -17.32 46.04
C MET A 1 -32.89 -18.18 45.18
N GLU A 2 -33.31 -18.40 43.94
CA GLU A 2 -32.53 -19.18 42.98
C GLU A 2 -31.46 -18.28 42.39
N ASN A 3 -30.20 -18.67 42.58
CA ASN A 3 -29.07 -18.07 41.89
C ASN A 3 -29.17 -18.41 40.39
N LYS A 4 -29.57 -17.46 39.56
CA LYS A 4 -29.34 -17.52 38.15
C LYS A 4 -27.85 -17.23 37.91
N GLU A 5 -27.04 -18.27 37.77
CA GLU A 5 -25.76 -18.16 37.10
C GLU A 5 -26.03 -17.68 35.67
N SER A 6 -25.60 -16.46 35.36
CA SER A 6 -25.59 -15.94 33.98
C SER A 6 -24.61 -16.79 33.20
N ILE A 7 -25.12 -17.69 32.37
CA ILE A 7 -24.35 -18.37 31.33
C ILE A 7 -23.85 -17.23 30.40
N ASN A 8 -22.54 -16.98 30.42
CA ASN A 8 -21.87 -16.07 29.50
C ASN A 8 -22.00 -16.68 28.10
N GLU A 9 -23.03 -16.33 27.34
CA GLU A 9 -23.15 -16.70 25.95
C GLU A 9 -22.01 -16.01 25.16
N LEU A 10 -21.04 -16.80 24.76
CA LEU A 10 -20.07 -16.39 23.73
C LEU A 10 -20.87 -16.05 22.46
N ALA A 11 -20.65 -14.87 21.90
CA ALA A 11 -21.30 -14.45 20.66
C ALA A 11 -21.05 -15.52 19.56
N VAL A 12 -22.13 -15.90 18.85
CA VAL A 12 -22.03 -16.91 17.79
C VAL A 12 -21.10 -16.38 16.69
N PRO A 13 -20.00 -17.09 16.34
CA PRO A 13 -19.09 -16.65 15.32
C PRO A 13 -19.77 -16.54 13.95
N LEU A 14 -19.40 -15.52 13.18
CA LEU A 14 -19.77 -15.42 11.76
C LEU A 14 -18.95 -16.45 10.97
N LYS A 15 -19.62 -17.30 10.18
CA LYS A 15 -18.99 -18.36 9.38
C LYS A 15 -18.97 -18.00 7.91
N PHE A 16 -17.82 -18.19 7.27
CA PHE A 16 -17.60 -18.00 5.86
C PHE A 16 -17.02 -19.26 5.24
N ILE A 17 -17.33 -19.50 3.95
CA ILE A 17 -16.77 -20.61 3.17
C ILE A 17 -16.28 -20.04 1.83
N VAL A 18 -15.02 -20.27 1.52
CA VAL A 18 -14.39 -19.84 0.26
C VAL A 18 -13.70 -21.03 -0.38
N ASN A 19 -14.13 -21.40 -1.58
CA ASN A 19 -13.61 -22.54 -2.33
C ASN A 19 -13.52 -23.85 -1.49
N GLY A 20 -14.54 -24.07 -0.64
CA GLY A 20 -14.63 -25.26 0.24
C GLY A 20 -13.88 -25.13 1.57
N VAL A 21 -13.15 -24.05 1.83
CA VAL A 21 -12.44 -23.81 3.09
C VAL A 21 -13.28 -22.88 3.98
N ALA A 22 -13.56 -23.34 5.20
CA ALA A 22 -14.32 -22.57 6.18
C ALA A 22 -13.39 -21.77 7.11
N PHE A 23 -13.82 -20.56 7.50
CA PHE A 23 -13.19 -19.75 8.54
C PHE A 23 -14.25 -18.97 9.34
N GLU A 24 -13.88 -18.52 10.54
CA GLU A 24 -14.80 -17.89 11.47
C GLU A 24 -14.28 -16.50 11.89
N MET A 25 -15.24 -15.56 12.08
CA MET A 25 -14.98 -14.23 12.60
C MET A 25 -15.73 -14.07 13.93
N ILE A 26 -15.11 -13.42 14.90
CA ILE A 26 -15.65 -13.12 16.23
C ILE A 26 -16.08 -11.66 16.26
N ASN A 27 -17.31 -11.39 16.66
CA ASN A 27 -17.79 -10.04 16.89
C ASN A 27 -17.14 -9.45 18.14
N VAL A 28 -16.54 -8.30 18.03
CA VAL A 28 -15.93 -7.52 19.09
C VAL A 28 -16.76 -6.26 19.27
N GLU A 29 -17.45 -6.17 20.41
CA GLU A 29 -18.16 -4.95 20.80
C GLU A 29 -17.13 -3.84 21.06
N GLY A 30 -17.34 -2.70 20.45
CA GLY A 30 -16.48 -1.53 20.61
C GLY A 30 -16.41 -1.05 22.05
N GLY A 31 -15.38 -0.32 22.37
CA GLY A 31 -15.17 0.17 23.75
C GLY A 31 -13.98 1.09 23.85
N THR A 32 -13.71 1.55 25.06
CA THR A 32 -12.54 2.40 25.35
C THR A 32 -11.56 1.63 26.23
N PHE A 33 -10.30 1.63 25.86
CA PHE A 33 -9.22 0.96 26.60
C PHE A 33 -7.96 1.81 26.67
N GLN A 34 -7.04 1.39 27.52
CA GLN A 34 -5.70 1.97 27.61
C GLN A 34 -4.76 1.14 26.74
N MET A 35 -4.34 1.72 25.61
CA MET A 35 -3.40 1.11 24.67
C MET A 35 -1.97 1.37 25.12
N GLY A 36 -1.09 0.38 25.01
CA GLY A 36 0.30 0.44 25.44
C GLY A 36 0.57 -0.30 26.75
N ASN A 37 1.77 -0.11 27.31
CA ASN A 37 2.24 -0.85 28.48
C ASN A 37 3.20 -0.01 29.33
N THR A 38 3.09 -0.11 30.68
CA THR A 38 3.99 0.56 31.62
C THR A 38 4.88 -0.40 32.41
N GLU A 39 4.78 -1.71 32.14
CA GLU A 39 5.61 -2.68 32.84
C GLU A 39 7.11 -2.41 32.60
N PRO A 40 7.97 -2.74 33.57
CA PRO A 40 9.40 -2.46 33.46
C PRO A 40 10.08 -3.12 32.25
N ASP A 41 9.56 -4.26 31.81
CA ASP A 41 10.03 -5.06 30.66
C ASP A 41 9.39 -4.69 29.31
N ALA A 42 8.50 -3.67 29.28
CA ALA A 42 7.94 -3.15 28.04
C ALA A 42 9.01 -2.41 27.22
N ASP A 43 8.94 -2.57 25.91
CA ASP A 43 9.79 -1.84 24.98
C ASP A 43 9.46 -0.34 25.00
N TYR A 44 10.43 0.49 24.57
CA TYR A 44 10.31 1.95 24.64
C TYR A 44 9.08 2.48 23.87
N ASP A 45 8.74 1.88 22.73
CA ASP A 45 7.64 2.29 21.86
C ASP A 45 6.25 1.78 22.32
N GLU A 46 6.21 0.92 23.37
CA GLU A 46 4.98 0.51 24.06
C GLU A 46 4.61 1.44 25.24
N LYS A 47 5.58 2.20 25.76
CA LYS A 47 5.49 2.80 27.11
C LYS A 47 4.55 3.99 27.25
N LEU A 48 4.07 4.56 26.15
CA LEU A 48 3.18 5.73 26.21
C LEU A 48 1.73 5.28 26.22
N ILE A 49 1.17 5.03 27.44
CA ILE A 49 -0.24 4.67 27.57
C ILE A 49 -1.12 5.85 27.19
N HIS A 50 -2.11 5.57 26.35
CA HIS A 50 -3.12 6.52 25.92
C HIS A 50 -4.50 5.87 25.78
N SER A 51 -5.55 6.68 25.84
CA SER A 51 -6.92 6.22 25.75
C SER A 51 -7.32 6.05 24.27
N VAL A 52 -7.84 4.86 23.91
CA VAL A 52 -8.35 4.59 22.56
C VAL A 52 -9.78 4.09 22.65
N SER A 53 -10.67 4.70 21.86
CA SER A 53 -12.07 4.28 21.68
C SER A 53 -12.25 3.64 20.31
N LEU A 54 -12.88 2.48 20.24
CA LEU A 54 -13.13 1.72 19.02
C LEU A 54 -14.63 1.50 18.81
N CYS A 55 -15.07 1.51 17.56
CA CYS A 55 -16.39 1.02 17.15
C CYS A 55 -16.42 -0.52 17.13
N ASP A 56 -17.62 -1.10 16.96
CA ASP A 56 -17.81 -2.54 16.77
C ASP A 56 -17.12 -3.00 15.48
N TYR A 57 -16.53 -4.20 15.51
CA TYR A 57 -15.93 -4.86 14.36
C TYR A 57 -15.95 -6.38 14.55
N SER A 58 -15.64 -7.12 13.50
CA SER A 58 -15.42 -8.56 13.62
C SER A 58 -13.99 -8.91 13.25
N ILE A 59 -13.34 -9.78 14.03
CA ILE A 59 -11.94 -10.18 13.84
C ILE A 59 -11.85 -11.69 13.63
N GLY A 60 -10.88 -12.16 12.86
CA GLY A 60 -10.64 -13.58 12.64
C GLY A 60 -10.44 -14.34 13.95
N LYS A 61 -11.20 -15.44 14.14
CA LYS A 61 -11.07 -16.31 15.29
C LYS A 61 -9.64 -16.85 15.45
N THR A 62 -8.97 -17.08 14.32
CA THR A 62 -7.59 -17.55 14.22
C THR A 62 -6.81 -16.71 13.23
N GLN A 63 -5.51 -16.89 13.17
CA GLN A 63 -4.65 -16.49 12.06
C GLN A 63 -5.15 -17.12 10.75
N VAL A 64 -4.91 -16.47 9.59
CA VAL A 64 -5.26 -17.02 8.27
C VAL A 64 -4.47 -18.29 8.03
N THR A 65 -5.18 -19.40 7.79
CA THR A 65 -4.54 -20.71 7.54
C THR A 65 -3.99 -20.82 6.12
N GLN A 66 -3.02 -21.70 5.93
CA GLN A 66 -2.48 -22.02 4.60
C GLN A 66 -3.55 -22.58 3.66
N ALA A 67 -4.53 -23.34 4.19
CA ALA A 67 -5.68 -23.81 3.41
C ALA A 67 -6.50 -22.64 2.86
N LEU A 68 -6.85 -21.65 3.71
CA LEU A 68 -7.62 -20.49 3.29
C LEU A 68 -6.81 -19.62 2.31
N TRP A 69 -5.53 -19.39 2.60
CA TRP A 69 -4.65 -18.67 1.69
C TRP A 69 -4.59 -19.32 0.30
N LYS A 70 -4.35 -20.63 0.24
CA LYS A 70 -4.30 -21.38 -1.02
C LYS A 70 -5.63 -21.36 -1.76
N ALA A 71 -6.76 -21.43 -1.05
CA ALA A 71 -8.09 -21.38 -1.64
C ALA A 71 -8.37 -20.03 -2.34
N VAL A 72 -7.79 -18.94 -1.86
CA VAL A 72 -7.94 -17.59 -2.42
C VAL A 72 -6.87 -17.28 -3.47
N MET A 73 -5.59 -17.61 -3.18
CA MET A 73 -4.44 -17.21 -3.99
C MET A 73 -4.04 -18.25 -5.04
N GLY A 74 -4.47 -19.51 -4.90
CA GLY A 74 -4.10 -20.61 -5.78
C GLY A 74 -2.76 -21.27 -5.45
N SER A 75 -1.89 -20.62 -4.64
CA SER A 75 -0.58 -21.11 -4.23
C SER A 75 -0.37 -20.91 -2.73
N ASN A 76 0.65 -21.57 -2.16
CA ASN A 76 1.00 -21.44 -0.74
C ASN A 76 2.50 -21.07 -0.64
N PRO A 77 2.84 -19.82 -0.17
CA PRO A 77 4.23 -19.36 -0.08
C PRO A 77 4.99 -19.93 1.13
N SER A 78 4.28 -20.40 2.17
CA SER A 78 4.86 -20.79 3.45
C SER A 78 6.01 -21.79 3.29
N GLU A 79 7.04 -21.70 4.13
CA GLU A 79 8.13 -22.67 4.17
C GLU A 79 7.66 -23.98 4.85
N ILE A 80 7.02 -23.86 6.01
CA ILE A 80 6.49 -25.00 6.77
C ILE A 80 5.09 -25.31 6.25
N LYS A 81 4.88 -26.50 5.67
CA LYS A 81 3.63 -26.86 4.99
C LYS A 81 2.65 -27.59 5.91
N GLY A 82 1.40 -27.14 5.91
CA GLY A 82 0.28 -27.79 6.60
C GLY A 82 -1.00 -26.99 6.48
N GLU A 83 -2.11 -27.62 6.12
CA GLU A 83 -3.37 -26.93 5.82
C GLU A 83 -3.89 -26.08 6.98
N ASN A 84 -3.74 -26.57 8.22
CA ASN A 84 -4.19 -25.89 9.44
C ASN A 84 -3.11 -25.01 10.09
N LEU A 85 -1.90 -24.93 9.52
CA LEU A 85 -0.87 -24.01 9.96
C LEU A 85 -1.22 -22.59 9.50
N PRO A 86 -0.80 -21.52 10.23
CA PRO A 86 -0.92 -20.17 9.73
C PRO A 86 -0.10 -20.03 8.45
N VAL A 87 -0.59 -19.21 7.51
CA VAL A 87 0.24 -18.82 6.37
C VAL A 87 1.38 -17.92 6.87
N GLU A 88 2.57 -18.15 6.34
CA GLU A 88 3.77 -17.35 6.60
C GLU A 88 4.54 -17.07 5.31
N CYS A 89 5.65 -16.35 5.38
CA CYS A 89 6.40 -15.86 4.21
C CYS A 89 5.57 -14.92 3.32
N VAL A 90 4.67 -14.13 3.93
CA VAL A 90 3.82 -13.15 3.24
C VAL A 90 4.23 -11.73 3.61
N SER A 91 4.39 -10.88 2.61
CA SER A 91 4.58 -9.45 2.77
C SER A 91 3.25 -8.76 3.13
N TRP A 92 3.29 -7.49 3.55
CA TRP A 92 2.08 -6.71 3.79
C TRP A 92 1.26 -6.54 2.50
N TYR A 93 1.92 -6.38 1.36
CA TYR A 93 1.25 -6.27 0.06
C TYR A 93 0.65 -7.60 -0.40
N ASP A 94 1.29 -8.74 -0.12
CA ASP A 94 0.68 -10.05 -0.39
C ASP A 94 -0.59 -10.23 0.43
N CYS A 95 -0.61 -9.75 1.69
CA CYS A 95 -1.81 -9.72 2.52
C CYS A 95 -2.91 -8.85 1.91
N GLN A 96 -2.59 -7.67 1.38
CA GLN A 96 -3.57 -6.81 0.70
C GLN A 96 -4.13 -7.47 -0.56
N GLU A 97 -3.30 -8.12 -1.36
CA GLU A 97 -3.77 -8.84 -2.56
C GLU A 97 -4.66 -10.04 -2.20
N PHE A 98 -4.29 -10.79 -1.16
CA PHE A 98 -5.13 -11.86 -0.61
C PHE A 98 -6.50 -11.30 -0.19
N ILE A 99 -6.52 -10.21 0.57
CA ILE A 99 -7.75 -9.56 1.05
C ILE A 99 -8.58 -9.05 -0.13
N ARG A 100 -7.98 -8.42 -1.12
CA ARG A 100 -8.66 -7.97 -2.33
C ARG A 100 -9.37 -9.11 -3.04
N LYS A 101 -8.70 -10.26 -3.24
CA LYS A 101 -9.28 -11.45 -3.86
C LYS A 101 -10.38 -12.07 -3.00
N LEU A 102 -10.16 -12.14 -1.67
CA LEU A 102 -11.14 -12.63 -0.72
C LEU A 102 -12.43 -11.80 -0.77
N ASN A 103 -12.30 -10.46 -0.84
CA ASN A 103 -13.42 -9.53 -0.95
C ASN A 103 -14.23 -9.75 -2.24
N VAL A 104 -13.54 -9.97 -3.37
CA VAL A 104 -14.21 -10.33 -4.64
C VAL A 104 -14.97 -11.64 -4.52
N LEU A 105 -14.39 -12.68 -3.92
CA LEU A 105 -15.00 -14.01 -3.79
C LEU A 105 -16.20 -14.03 -2.84
N THR A 106 -16.18 -13.18 -1.81
CA THR A 106 -17.20 -13.20 -0.74
C THR A 106 -18.24 -12.10 -0.86
N GLY A 107 -17.98 -11.05 -1.64
CA GLY A 107 -18.79 -9.83 -1.67
C GLY A 107 -18.77 -9.06 -0.34
N LYS A 108 -17.76 -9.28 0.51
CA LYS A 108 -17.60 -8.66 1.83
C LYS A 108 -16.39 -7.73 1.84
N THR A 109 -16.28 -6.90 2.89
CA THR A 109 -15.18 -5.94 3.04
C THR A 109 -14.25 -6.38 4.19
N PHE A 110 -13.41 -7.37 3.91
CA PHE A 110 -12.31 -7.75 4.80
C PHE A 110 -11.14 -6.78 4.64
N ARG A 111 -10.36 -6.62 5.70
CA ARG A 111 -9.13 -5.83 5.76
C ARG A 111 -8.17 -6.39 6.82
N LEU A 112 -6.97 -5.84 6.91
CA LEU A 112 -6.12 -6.04 8.08
C LEU A 112 -6.71 -5.31 9.29
N PRO A 113 -6.47 -5.79 10.53
CA PRO A 113 -6.77 -5.03 11.73
C PRO A 113 -5.95 -3.75 11.79
N THR A 114 -6.49 -2.68 12.36
CA THR A 114 -5.64 -1.62 12.87
C THR A 114 -4.87 -2.14 14.09
N GLU A 115 -3.75 -1.48 14.42
CA GLU A 115 -2.97 -1.85 15.60
C GLU A 115 -3.82 -1.81 16.87
N ALA A 116 -4.66 -0.79 17.02
CA ALA A 116 -5.55 -0.62 18.16
C ALA A 116 -6.65 -1.69 18.24
N GLU A 117 -7.27 -2.05 17.12
CA GLU A 117 -8.24 -3.15 17.07
C GLU A 117 -7.59 -4.48 17.45
N TRP A 118 -6.36 -4.70 16.95
CA TRP A 118 -5.62 -5.91 17.27
C TRP A 118 -5.34 -5.99 18.79
N GLU A 119 -4.82 -4.91 19.41
CA GLU A 119 -4.50 -4.91 20.84
C GLU A 119 -5.75 -5.02 21.72
N PHE A 120 -6.83 -4.30 21.38
CA PHE A 120 -8.10 -4.40 22.10
C PHE A 120 -8.65 -5.83 22.09
N ALA A 121 -8.67 -6.47 20.92
CA ALA A 121 -9.08 -7.86 20.78
C ALA A 121 -8.17 -8.83 21.56
N ALA A 122 -6.85 -8.63 21.51
CA ALA A 122 -5.86 -9.45 22.22
C ALA A 122 -6.05 -9.37 23.74
N ARG A 123 -6.39 -8.19 24.26
CA ARG A 123 -6.66 -7.96 25.68
C ARG A 123 -8.02 -8.50 26.16
N GLY A 124 -8.85 -9.07 25.25
CA GLY A 124 -10.17 -9.59 25.57
C GLY A 124 -11.30 -8.56 25.45
N GLY A 125 -11.08 -7.41 24.83
CA GLY A 125 -12.08 -6.37 24.61
C GLY A 125 -12.70 -5.87 25.90
N ASN A 126 -14.03 -5.64 25.91
CA ASN A 126 -14.79 -5.27 27.11
C ASN A 126 -14.87 -6.38 28.18
N LYS A 127 -14.40 -7.61 27.86
CA LYS A 127 -14.34 -8.74 28.79
C LYS A 127 -12.95 -8.97 29.38
N SER A 128 -12.01 -8.06 29.11
CA SER A 128 -10.62 -8.15 29.55
C SER A 128 -10.49 -8.41 31.05
N LYS A 129 -9.62 -9.34 31.43
CA LYS A 129 -9.25 -9.63 32.82
C LYS A 129 -7.89 -9.04 33.19
N GLY A 130 -7.28 -8.25 32.26
CA GLY A 130 -6.01 -7.60 32.49
C GLY A 130 -4.79 -8.53 32.43
N TYR A 131 -4.91 -9.70 31.77
CA TYR A 131 -3.80 -10.64 31.63
C TYR A 131 -2.66 -10.06 30.78
N LYS A 132 -1.43 -10.47 31.07
CA LYS A 132 -0.23 -10.08 30.34
C LYS A 132 -0.24 -10.60 28.89
N TYR A 133 -0.68 -11.87 28.71
CA TYR A 133 -0.84 -12.50 27.41
C TYR A 133 -2.33 -12.62 27.06
N SER A 134 -2.62 -12.89 25.81
CA SER A 134 -4.02 -12.97 25.37
C SER A 134 -4.72 -14.21 25.96
N GLY A 135 -5.44 -14.02 27.07
CA GLY A 135 -6.25 -15.02 27.76
C GLY A 135 -5.63 -15.67 28.99
N SER A 136 -4.35 -15.39 29.34
CA SER A 136 -3.70 -15.92 30.56
C SER A 136 -2.49 -15.08 30.98
N ASP A 137 -2.11 -15.17 32.27
CA ASP A 137 -0.78 -14.69 32.74
C ASP A 137 0.30 -15.78 32.57
N ASN A 138 -0.07 -17.02 32.26
CA ASN A 138 0.87 -18.07 31.93
C ASN A 138 0.98 -18.23 30.41
N ILE A 139 2.13 -17.90 29.84
CA ILE A 139 2.39 -17.93 28.40
C ILE A 139 2.19 -19.32 27.79
N ASP A 140 2.50 -20.39 28.52
CA ASP A 140 2.38 -21.76 28.04
C ASP A 140 0.93 -22.19 27.73
N ASP A 141 -0.05 -21.56 28.35
CA ASP A 141 -1.45 -21.85 28.13
C ASP A 141 -1.94 -21.33 26.76
N VAL A 142 -1.41 -20.20 26.32
CA VAL A 142 -1.99 -19.38 25.23
C VAL A 142 -1.09 -19.19 24.03
N ALA A 143 0.23 -19.49 24.14
CA ALA A 143 1.20 -19.16 23.09
C ALA A 143 2.05 -20.37 22.64
N TRP A 144 2.33 -20.39 21.33
CA TRP A 144 3.47 -21.10 20.76
C TRP A 144 4.61 -20.09 20.56
N TYR A 145 5.69 -20.18 21.35
CA TYR A 145 6.82 -19.27 21.39
C TYR A 145 8.14 -20.03 21.47
N TRP A 146 9.27 -19.37 21.55
CA TRP A 146 10.62 -19.96 21.46
C TRP A 146 10.83 -21.23 22.30
N ASP A 147 10.38 -21.22 23.57
CA ASP A 147 10.69 -22.31 24.50
C ASP A 147 9.82 -23.56 24.31
N ASN A 148 8.61 -23.42 23.74
CA ASN A 148 7.65 -24.54 23.64
C ASN A 148 7.27 -24.92 22.19
N SER A 149 7.67 -24.10 21.19
CA SER A 149 7.25 -24.32 19.80
C SER A 149 8.06 -25.38 19.04
N GLY A 150 9.22 -25.79 19.58
CA GLY A 150 10.15 -26.63 18.81
C GLY A 150 10.71 -25.92 17.57
N LYS A 151 10.68 -24.57 17.55
CA LYS A 151 11.15 -23.69 16.45
C LYS A 151 10.37 -23.87 15.14
N THR A 152 9.08 -24.09 15.25
CA THR A 152 8.19 -24.27 14.11
C THR A 152 6.82 -23.69 14.39
N THR A 153 6.04 -23.42 13.32
CA THR A 153 4.61 -23.05 13.42
C THR A 153 3.78 -24.25 13.85
N HIS A 154 2.66 -23.99 14.51
CA HIS A 154 1.70 -25.00 14.96
C HIS A 154 0.32 -24.73 14.35
N ALA A 155 -0.52 -25.79 14.31
CA ALA A 155 -1.89 -25.64 13.86
C ALA A 155 -2.60 -24.58 14.70
N VAL A 156 -3.39 -23.74 14.04
CA VAL A 156 -4.14 -22.69 14.72
C VAL A 156 -5.16 -23.26 15.70
N ALA A 157 -5.51 -22.51 16.75
CA ALA A 157 -6.46 -22.89 17.79
C ALA A 157 -6.09 -24.16 18.59
N THR A 158 -4.78 -24.42 18.79
CA THR A 158 -4.31 -25.54 19.62
C THR A 158 -3.90 -25.15 21.03
N LYS A 159 -3.85 -23.85 21.32
CA LYS A 159 -3.71 -23.27 22.67
C LYS A 159 -5.05 -22.74 23.17
N MET A 160 -5.14 -22.22 24.39
CA MET A 160 -6.37 -21.64 24.93
C MET A 160 -6.73 -20.32 24.25
N PRO A 161 -8.03 -20.03 24.03
CA PRO A 161 -8.47 -18.74 23.53
C PRO A 161 -8.49 -17.69 24.65
N ASN A 162 -8.59 -16.42 24.27
CA ASN A 162 -8.88 -15.34 25.20
C ASN A 162 -10.38 -15.26 25.55
N GLU A 163 -10.77 -14.25 26.33
CA GLU A 163 -12.12 -14.04 26.86
C GLU A 163 -13.19 -13.84 25.78
N LEU A 164 -12.77 -13.47 24.55
CA LEU A 164 -13.65 -13.33 23.39
C LEU A 164 -13.77 -14.63 22.58
N GLY A 165 -12.96 -15.65 22.88
CA GLY A 165 -12.87 -16.87 22.08
C GLY A 165 -11.95 -16.77 20.88
N ILE A 166 -11.01 -15.83 20.90
CA ILE A 166 -10.00 -15.60 19.85
C ILE A 166 -8.72 -16.35 20.23
N TYR A 167 -8.14 -17.07 19.28
CA TYR A 167 -6.94 -17.90 19.46
C TYR A 167 -5.69 -17.25 18.86
N ASP A 168 -4.54 -17.67 19.34
CA ASP A 168 -3.22 -17.39 18.78
C ASP A 168 -2.89 -15.88 18.68
N MET A 169 -3.51 -15.03 19.53
CA MET A 169 -3.13 -13.61 19.64
C MET A 169 -1.80 -13.42 20.37
N SER A 170 -1.25 -14.48 20.95
CA SER A 170 0.09 -14.56 21.52
C SER A 170 0.83 -15.71 20.85
N GLY A 171 1.93 -15.43 20.11
CA GLY A 171 2.81 -16.41 19.48
C GLY A 171 2.33 -16.95 18.13
N ASN A 172 2.86 -18.09 17.72
CA ASN A 172 2.72 -18.78 16.45
C ASN A 172 3.35 -17.98 15.29
N VAL A 173 2.67 -16.98 14.72
CA VAL A 173 3.26 -16.05 13.75
C VAL A 173 2.91 -14.60 14.08
N TRP A 174 3.82 -13.68 13.82
CA TRP A 174 3.54 -12.24 13.85
C TRP A 174 2.39 -11.91 12.91
N GLU A 175 1.47 -11.07 13.33
CA GLU A 175 0.31 -10.66 12.55
C GLU A 175 0.47 -9.23 12.05
N ARG A 176 0.44 -9.06 10.73
CA ARG A 176 0.55 -7.75 10.09
C ARG A 176 -0.71 -6.93 10.35
N CYS A 177 -0.52 -5.69 10.81
CA CYS A 177 -1.55 -4.69 10.97
C CYS A 177 -1.59 -3.73 9.77
N TYR A 178 -2.68 -2.96 9.69
CA TYR A 178 -2.86 -1.94 8.66
C TYR A 178 -1.89 -0.77 8.85
N ASP A 179 -1.62 -0.41 10.10
CA ASP A 179 -0.94 0.82 10.51
C ASP A 179 0.52 0.86 10.07
N TRP A 180 0.96 2.06 9.64
CA TRP A 180 2.36 2.40 9.66
C TRP A 180 2.86 2.53 11.09
N HIS A 181 4.12 2.19 11.31
CA HIS A 181 4.76 2.42 12.60
C HIS A 181 4.90 3.90 12.89
N GLY A 182 4.49 4.32 14.08
CA GLY A 182 4.67 5.65 14.65
C GLY A 182 4.73 5.59 16.17
N ASN A 183 5.26 6.65 16.77
CA ASN A 183 5.23 6.78 18.20
C ASN A 183 3.80 6.99 18.68
N TYR A 184 3.46 6.43 19.85
CA TYR A 184 2.18 6.72 20.48
C TYR A 184 2.09 8.20 20.88
N SER A 185 0.87 8.76 20.79
CA SER A 185 0.54 10.08 21.35
C SER A 185 -0.11 9.90 22.73
N ILE A 186 0.08 10.86 23.61
CA ILE A 186 -0.64 10.90 24.90
C ILE A 186 -2.12 11.24 24.75
N ASP A 187 -2.52 11.78 23.60
CA ASP A 187 -3.88 12.22 23.34
C ASP A 187 -4.82 11.03 23.16
N SER A 188 -6.09 11.23 23.60
CA SER A 188 -7.14 10.25 23.34
C SER A 188 -7.46 10.15 21.86
N GLN A 189 -7.61 8.92 21.35
CA GLN A 189 -7.86 8.65 19.94
C GLN A 189 -9.16 7.85 19.75
N THR A 190 -9.79 8.02 18.60
CA THR A 190 -10.99 7.26 18.21
C THR A 190 -10.73 6.59 16.87
N ASN A 191 -10.85 5.25 16.85
CA ASN A 191 -10.57 4.40 15.67
C ASN A 191 -9.25 4.77 14.97
N PRO A 192 -8.11 4.83 15.68
CA PRO A 192 -6.85 5.22 15.05
C PRO A 192 -6.42 4.19 14.00
N THR A 193 -5.75 4.68 12.97
CA THR A 193 -5.21 3.88 11.85
C THR A 193 -3.68 4.04 11.72
N GLY A 194 -3.05 4.61 12.76
CA GLY A 194 -1.64 4.96 12.74
C GLY A 194 -1.33 6.19 11.89
N PRO A 195 -0.05 6.50 11.70
CA PRO A 195 0.38 7.56 10.79
C PRO A 195 -0.06 7.30 9.36
N GLU A 196 -0.29 8.36 8.61
CA GLU A 196 -0.70 8.27 7.21
C GLU A 196 0.38 7.63 6.32
N TYR A 197 1.65 7.78 6.68
CA TYR A 197 2.81 7.21 5.98
C TYR A 197 3.91 6.76 6.98
N GLY A 198 4.79 5.86 6.52
CA GLY A 198 5.90 5.35 7.33
C GLY A 198 6.81 4.41 6.55
N PHE A 199 7.89 3.98 7.20
CA PHE A 199 8.87 3.03 6.62
C PHE A 199 8.53 1.57 6.94
N TYR A 200 7.89 1.35 8.08
CA TYR A 200 7.57 0.02 8.57
C TYR A 200 6.09 -0.09 8.88
N ARG A 201 5.51 -1.23 8.60
CA ARG A 201 4.17 -1.61 9.07
C ARG A 201 4.28 -2.27 10.43
N ILE A 202 3.26 -2.08 11.25
CA ILE A 202 3.17 -2.75 12.55
C ILE A 202 2.91 -4.24 12.35
N CYS A 203 3.59 -5.05 13.15
CA CYS A 203 3.29 -6.45 13.40
C CYS A 203 3.07 -6.68 14.89
N ARG A 204 2.13 -7.54 15.23
CA ARG A 204 1.70 -7.79 16.61
C ARG A 204 1.70 -9.29 16.95
N GLY A 205 1.72 -9.61 18.25
CA GLY A 205 1.47 -10.94 18.81
C GLY A 205 2.68 -11.83 19.05
N GLY A 206 3.85 -11.51 18.51
CA GLY A 206 4.99 -12.43 18.59
C GLY A 206 4.87 -13.62 17.64
N SER A 207 5.85 -14.53 17.69
CA SER A 207 5.88 -15.72 16.86
C SER A 207 6.46 -16.91 17.61
N TYR A 208 6.46 -18.06 16.98
CA TYR A 208 7.12 -19.29 17.46
C TYR A 208 8.62 -19.09 17.74
N ALA A 209 9.24 -18.05 17.18
CA ALA A 209 10.66 -17.72 17.37
C ALA A 209 10.88 -16.55 18.33
N SER A 210 9.83 -15.98 18.95
CA SER A 210 9.93 -14.86 19.90
C SER A 210 10.09 -15.36 21.32
N SER A 211 10.91 -14.68 22.11
CA SER A 211 11.10 -14.96 23.55
C SER A 211 9.97 -14.38 24.42
N ALA A 212 9.22 -13.42 23.90
CA ALA A 212 8.06 -12.81 24.52
C ALA A 212 6.95 -12.59 23.50
N THR A 213 5.69 -12.53 23.97
CA THR A 213 4.49 -12.44 23.13
C THR A 213 3.34 -11.69 23.82
N SER A 214 3.69 -10.64 24.64
CA SER A 214 2.67 -9.88 25.38
C SER A 214 1.66 -9.21 24.45
N SER A 215 0.46 -8.92 24.97
CA SER A 215 -0.61 -8.28 24.19
C SER A 215 -0.26 -6.88 23.70
N SER A 216 0.72 -6.20 24.33
CA SER A 216 1.20 -4.87 23.96
C SER A 216 2.41 -4.88 23.03
N MET A 217 3.09 -6.02 22.87
CA MET A 217 4.34 -6.12 22.10
C MET A 217 4.17 -5.67 20.65
N ARG A 218 5.07 -4.81 20.21
CA ARG A 218 5.13 -4.23 18.86
C ARG A 218 6.33 -4.79 18.10
N CYS A 219 6.20 -4.91 16.79
CA CYS A 219 7.32 -5.24 15.91
C CYS A 219 7.22 -4.47 14.60
N LEU A 220 8.38 -4.17 14.03
CA LEU A 220 8.52 -3.46 12.76
C LEU A 220 8.63 -4.46 11.61
N GLY A 221 7.73 -4.41 10.65
CA GLY A 221 7.78 -5.21 9.44
C GLY A 221 7.96 -4.35 8.21
N THR A 222 8.99 -4.63 7.41
CA THR A 222 9.07 -4.03 6.07
C THR A 222 7.86 -4.49 5.26
N PRO A 223 7.15 -3.56 4.58
CA PRO A 223 5.91 -3.91 3.90
C PRO A 223 6.07 -4.85 2.71
N ASP A 224 7.26 -4.90 2.11
CA ASP A 224 7.60 -5.68 0.91
C ASP A 224 8.20 -7.07 1.20
N MET A 225 8.64 -7.33 2.42
CA MET A 225 9.29 -8.60 2.77
C MET A 225 8.35 -9.54 3.53
N GLY A 226 8.27 -10.78 3.07
CA GLY A 226 7.69 -11.89 3.81
C GLY A 226 8.75 -12.62 4.63
N HIS A 227 8.43 -13.00 5.86
CA HIS A 227 9.30 -13.77 6.73
C HIS A 227 8.59 -15.05 7.19
N GLN A 228 9.36 -16.13 7.44
CA GLN A 228 8.85 -17.43 7.89
C GLN A 228 8.09 -17.39 9.24
N TYR A 229 8.06 -16.25 9.89
CA TYR A 229 7.34 -16.05 11.16
C TYR A 229 6.33 -14.90 11.09
N SER A 230 5.97 -14.41 9.88
CA SER A 230 5.00 -13.32 9.68
C SER A 230 3.84 -13.76 8.81
N GLY A 231 2.64 -13.67 9.36
CA GLY A 231 1.35 -13.96 8.73
C GLY A 231 0.37 -12.81 8.89
N LEU A 232 -0.93 -13.13 8.93
CA LEU A 232 -1.98 -12.13 9.07
C LEU A 232 -3.22 -12.70 9.76
N ARG A 233 -4.04 -11.77 10.27
CA ARG A 233 -5.41 -11.98 10.72
C ARG A 233 -6.34 -11.03 10.01
N LEU A 234 -7.59 -11.43 9.79
CA LEU A 234 -8.59 -10.63 9.10
C LEU A 234 -9.43 -9.81 10.09
N VAL A 235 -9.88 -8.65 9.64
CA VAL A 235 -11.00 -7.91 10.21
C VAL A 235 -12.07 -7.76 9.14
N LEU A 236 -13.33 -7.90 9.52
CA LEU A 236 -14.52 -7.59 8.74
C LEU A 236 -15.17 -6.33 9.32
N SER A 237 -15.38 -5.34 8.50
CA SER A 237 -16.12 -4.13 8.88
C SER A 237 -17.59 -4.29 8.50
N ASP A 238 -18.48 -4.34 9.48
CA ASP A 238 -19.94 -4.30 9.27
C ASP A 238 -20.42 -2.88 8.95
N ASN A 239 -19.73 -1.89 9.48
CA ASN A 239 -19.81 -0.51 9.02
C ASN A 239 -18.62 -0.28 8.11
N VAL A 240 -18.86 0.26 6.93
CA VAL A 240 -17.86 0.90 6.12
C VAL A 240 -17.21 1.94 7.03
N ILE A 241 -16.16 1.56 7.80
CA ILE A 241 -15.12 2.52 8.03
C ILE A 241 -14.58 2.71 6.62
N ILE A 242 -15.18 3.64 5.93
CA ILE A 242 -14.49 4.35 4.89
C ILE A 242 -13.29 4.91 5.66
N VAL A 243 -12.16 4.15 5.67
CA VAL A 243 -10.89 4.84 5.65
C VAL A 243 -11.06 5.68 4.40
N THR A 244 -11.49 6.89 4.61
CA THR A 244 -11.40 7.91 3.61
C THR A 244 -9.90 8.04 3.35
N GLU A 245 -9.37 7.24 2.43
CA GLU A 245 -8.55 7.89 1.43
C GLU A 245 -9.39 9.13 1.11
N PRO A 246 -8.84 10.35 1.22
CA PRO A 246 -9.61 11.56 1.11
C PRO A 246 -10.54 11.36 -0.08
N ASN A 247 -11.83 11.53 0.12
CA ASN A 247 -12.93 11.09 -0.73
C ASN A 247 -12.77 11.71 -2.10
N VAL A 248 -11.87 11.16 -2.89
CA VAL A 248 -11.67 11.45 -4.29
C VAL A 248 -12.34 10.29 -5.01
N ASN A 249 -13.54 10.57 -5.51
CA ASN A 249 -14.27 9.72 -6.43
C ASN A 249 -13.38 9.55 -7.67
N HIS A 250 -12.39 8.64 -7.60
CA HIS A 250 -11.52 8.35 -8.72
C HIS A 250 -12.24 7.33 -9.59
N ASP A 251 -12.66 7.78 -10.76
CA ASP A 251 -12.92 6.92 -11.91
C ASP A 251 -11.59 6.23 -12.31
N SER A 252 -11.17 5.25 -11.53
CA SER A 252 -9.97 4.46 -11.84
C SER A 252 -10.35 3.21 -12.59
N LEU A 253 -9.64 2.93 -13.68
CA LEU A 253 -9.75 1.70 -14.43
C LEU A 253 -8.74 0.69 -13.89
N LYS A 254 -9.21 -0.52 -13.57
CA LYS A 254 -8.36 -1.61 -13.08
C LYS A 254 -8.09 -2.60 -14.19
N PHE A 255 -6.83 -2.98 -14.33
CA PHE A 255 -6.36 -3.96 -15.31
C PHE A 255 -5.62 -5.10 -14.59
N ASN A 256 -5.62 -6.28 -15.22
CA ASN A 256 -4.85 -7.42 -14.74
C ASN A 256 -4.11 -8.07 -15.91
N VAL A 257 -2.82 -8.32 -15.74
CA VAL A 257 -1.98 -9.02 -16.71
C VAL A 257 -1.18 -10.09 -15.99
N ASN A 258 -1.35 -11.34 -16.41
CA ASN A 258 -0.65 -12.51 -15.86
C ASN A 258 -0.71 -12.58 -14.31
N GLY A 259 -1.86 -12.20 -13.72
CA GLY A 259 -2.08 -12.22 -12.27
C GLY A 259 -1.62 -10.95 -11.55
N VAL A 260 -1.04 -9.97 -12.23
CA VAL A 260 -0.62 -8.68 -11.65
C VAL A 260 -1.64 -7.61 -12.01
N SER A 261 -2.20 -6.97 -10.98
CA SER A 261 -3.14 -5.87 -11.15
C SER A 261 -2.44 -4.51 -11.09
N PHE A 262 -2.94 -3.56 -11.89
CA PHE A 262 -2.52 -2.16 -11.87
C PHE A 262 -3.71 -1.24 -12.14
N GLU A 263 -3.59 0.03 -11.78
CA GLU A 263 -4.68 1.01 -11.86
C GLU A 263 -4.28 2.20 -12.73
N MET A 264 -5.26 2.68 -13.51
CA MET A 264 -5.16 3.91 -14.30
C MET A 264 -6.19 4.90 -13.78
N VAL A 265 -5.78 6.12 -13.48
CA VAL A 265 -6.63 7.22 -13.02
C VAL A 265 -7.14 8.00 -14.23
N LYS A 266 -8.44 8.24 -14.30
CA LYS A 266 -9.03 9.10 -15.32
C LYS A 266 -8.74 10.56 -14.99
N VAL A 267 -8.13 11.26 -15.91
CA VAL A 267 -7.86 12.69 -15.86
C VAL A 267 -8.81 13.40 -16.80
N GLU A 268 -9.70 14.21 -16.25
CA GLU A 268 -10.61 15.00 -17.04
C GLU A 268 -9.84 16.12 -17.75
N GLY A 269 -10.05 16.25 -19.05
CA GLY A 269 -9.38 17.26 -19.86
C GLY A 269 -9.65 18.68 -19.39
N GLY A 270 -8.72 19.57 -19.66
CA GLY A 270 -8.80 20.97 -19.21
C GLY A 270 -7.73 21.83 -19.81
N THR A 271 -7.75 23.11 -19.46
CA THR A 271 -6.73 24.08 -19.88
C THR A 271 -5.92 24.53 -18.66
N TYR A 272 -4.59 24.55 -18.81
CA TYR A 272 -3.68 24.95 -17.74
C TYR A 272 -2.46 25.69 -18.27
N MET A 273 -1.69 26.29 -17.40
CA MET A 273 -0.40 26.90 -17.71
C MET A 273 0.70 25.86 -17.54
N MET A 274 1.25 25.36 -18.65
CA MET A 274 2.39 24.46 -18.69
C MET A 274 3.69 25.23 -18.53
N GLY A 275 4.62 24.67 -17.75
CA GLY A 275 5.90 25.30 -17.45
C GLY A 275 5.84 26.27 -16.25
N ASN A 276 6.91 27.02 -16.07
CA ASN A 276 7.05 28.02 -15.01
C ASN A 276 8.01 29.11 -15.47
N ASN A 277 7.64 30.38 -15.24
CA ASN A 277 8.49 31.52 -15.57
C ASN A 277 9.53 31.84 -14.49
N ASP A 278 9.44 31.18 -13.33
CA ASP A 278 10.46 31.29 -12.29
C ASP A 278 11.53 30.20 -12.49
N TYR A 279 12.59 30.57 -13.21
CA TYR A 279 13.72 29.67 -13.50
C TYR A 279 14.55 29.31 -12.25
N MET A 280 14.40 30.02 -11.14
CA MET A 280 15.05 29.64 -9.88
C MET A 280 14.34 28.44 -9.24
N GLU A 281 13.05 28.29 -9.50
CA GLU A 281 12.27 27.15 -8.99
C GLU A 281 12.26 25.95 -9.94
N ALA A 282 12.13 26.16 -11.24
CA ALA A 282 11.82 25.09 -12.19
C ALA A 282 12.88 24.87 -13.29
N GLY A 283 14.00 25.60 -13.23
CA GLY A 283 15.03 25.55 -14.26
C GLY A 283 14.69 26.36 -15.52
N THR A 284 15.69 26.56 -16.39
CA THR A 284 15.53 27.39 -17.60
C THR A 284 14.67 26.72 -18.67
N ASP A 285 14.65 25.40 -18.72
CA ASP A 285 13.99 24.62 -19.77
C ASP A 285 12.46 24.60 -19.63
N ALA A 286 11.93 24.99 -18.45
CA ALA A 286 10.51 25.11 -18.19
C ALA A 286 9.90 26.44 -18.68
N THR A 287 10.67 27.32 -19.30
CA THR A 287 10.22 28.64 -19.78
C THR A 287 10.09 28.68 -21.31
N PRO A 288 9.20 29.52 -21.86
CA PRO A 288 8.16 30.30 -21.18
C PRO A 288 6.97 29.44 -20.76
N ALA A 289 6.32 29.81 -19.64
CA ALA A 289 5.03 29.23 -19.33
C ALA A 289 4.00 29.61 -20.41
N HIS A 290 3.20 28.66 -20.84
CA HIS A 290 2.24 28.84 -21.93
C HIS A 290 0.96 28.04 -21.69
N SER A 291 -0.12 28.41 -22.37
CA SER A 291 -1.41 27.78 -22.19
C SER A 291 -1.56 26.52 -23.02
N VAL A 292 -1.93 25.40 -22.37
CA VAL A 292 -2.17 24.11 -23.01
C VAL A 292 -3.57 23.61 -22.66
N THR A 293 -4.31 23.13 -23.66
CA THR A 293 -5.59 22.42 -23.49
C THR A 293 -5.39 20.94 -23.83
N LEU A 294 -5.87 20.08 -22.94
CA LEU A 294 -5.83 18.62 -23.11
C LEU A 294 -7.24 18.03 -23.16
N SER A 295 -7.39 16.99 -23.98
CA SER A 295 -8.54 16.08 -23.92
C SER A 295 -8.44 15.17 -22.69
N SER A 296 -9.54 14.53 -22.28
CA SER A 296 -9.54 13.55 -21.20
C SER A 296 -8.73 12.30 -21.57
N TYR A 297 -7.99 11.76 -20.63
CA TYR A 297 -7.16 10.55 -20.78
C TYR A 297 -7.10 9.77 -19.46
N CYS A 298 -6.46 8.60 -19.46
CA CYS A 298 -6.10 7.90 -18.23
C CYS A 298 -4.58 7.85 -18.09
N ILE A 299 -4.10 7.94 -16.85
CA ILE A 299 -2.68 7.86 -16.50
C ILE A 299 -2.46 6.84 -15.37
N GLY A 300 -1.33 6.17 -15.34
CA GLY A 300 -0.99 5.21 -14.29
C GLY A 300 -1.04 5.85 -12.91
N LYS A 301 -1.77 5.21 -11.98
CA LYS A 301 -1.85 5.64 -10.58
C LYS A 301 -0.46 5.74 -9.95
N THR A 302 0.44 4.85 -10.36
CA THR A 302 1.86 4.81 -9.99
C THR A 302 2.75 4.66 -11.21
N VAL A 303 4.04 4.79 -11.02
CA VAL A 303 5.06 4.32 -11.95
C VAL A 303 4.89 2.82 -12.20
N VAL A 304 5.26 2.30 -13.37
CA VAL A 304 5.26 0.85 -13.65
C VAL A 304 6.17 0.13 -12.67
N THR A 305 5.61 -0.85 -11.95
CA THR A 305 6.35 -1.62 -10.96
C THR A 305 7.19 -2.73 -11.60
N GLN A 306 8.23 -3.17 -10.91
CA GLN A 306 9.05 -4.32 -11.33
C GLN A 306 8.21 -5.59 -11.46
N LYS A 307 7.19 -5.76 -10.61
CA LYS A 307 6.23 -6.87 -10.69
C LYS A 307 5.44 -6.85 -11.98
N LEU A 308 4.91 -5.68 -12.37
CA LEU A 308 4.16 -5.52 -13.62
C LEU A 308 5.08 -5.72 -14.83
N TRP A 309 6.29 -5.14 -14.79
CA TRP A 309 7.27 -5.37 -15.85
C TRP A 309 7.59 -6.86 -16.04
N LYS A 310 7.90 -7.57 -14.95
CA LYS A 310 8.18 -9.00 -14.99
C LYS A 310 6.98 -9.83 -15.51
N ALA A 311 5.77 -9.45 -15.15
CA ALA A 311 4.56 -10.12 -15.64
C ALA A 311 4.36 -9.99 -17.16
N VAL A 312 4.81 -8.87 -17.76
CA VAL A 312 4.71 -8.60 -19.20
C VAL A 312 5.92 -9.13 -19.96
N LYS A 313 7.14 -8.89 -19.46
CA LYS A 313 8.39 -9.18 -20.18
C LYS A 313 9.07 -10.49 -19.78
N GLY A 314 8.66 -11.10 -18.65
CA GLY A 314 9.24 -12.35 -18.15
C GLY A 314 10.55 -12.20 -17.37
N TYR A 315 11.13 -11.01 -17.29
CA TYR A 315 12.37 -10.71 -16.56
C TYR A 315 12.28 -9.33 -15.88
N ASN A 316 13.22 -9.02 -14.99
CA ASN A 316 13.35 -7.70 -14.34
C ASN A 316 14.69 -7.07 -14.73
N PRO A 317 14.73 -5.89 -15.38
CA PRO A 317 15.96 -5.21 -15.78
C PRO A 317 16.58 -4.41 -14.63
N SER A 318 15.82 -4.13 -13.58
CA SER A 318 16.16 -3.18 -12.54
C SER A 318 17.40 -3.59 -11.75
N TRP A 319 18.19 -2.60 -11.38
CA TRP A 319 19.39 -2.77 -10.55
C TRP A 319 19.04 -3.15 -9.11
N SER A 320 18.13 -2.39 -8.49
CA SER A 320 17.54 -2.76 -7.20
C SER A 320 16.33 -3.68 -7.41
N THR A 321 16.14 -4.68 -6.56
CA THR A 321 15.06 -5.65 -6.73
C THR A 321 13.98 -5.55 -5.67
N GLY A 322 12.72 -5.49 -6.11
CA GLY A 322 11.54 -5.49 -5.24
C GLY A 322 10.27 -5.38 -6.07
N ASP A 323 9.34 -6.31 -5.89
CA ASP A 323 8.11 -6.42 -6.70
C ASP A 323 7.37 -5.09 -6.85
N TRP A 324 7.32 -4.28 -5.77
CA TRP A 324 6.59 -3.02 -5.71
C TRP A 324 7.47 -1.77 -5.88
N GLN A 325 8.75 -1.94 -6.15
CA GLN A 325 9.59 -0.83 -6.54
C GLN A 325 9.29 -0.41 -7.99
N PRO A 326 9.54 0.87 -8.34
CA PRO A 326 9.47 1.30 -9.73
C PRO A 326 10.41 0.43 -10.58
N VAL A 327 9.99 0.04 -11.78
CA VAL A 327 10.93 -0.50 -12.74
C VAL A 327 11.89 0.62 -13.14
N GLU A 328 13.17 0.32 -13.16
CA GLU A 328 14.23 1.24 -13.56
C GLU A 328 15.24 0.51 -14.45
N HIS A 329 16.24 1.23 -14.93
CA HIS A 329 17.21 0.70 -15.91
C HIS A 329 16.51 0.30 -17.22
N VAL A 330 15.60 1.15 -17.67
CA VAL A 330 14.84 0.98 -18.91
C VAL A 330 15.00 2.21 -19.82
N SER A 331 15.33 1.98 -21.08
CA SER A 331 15.36 3.00 -22.12
C SER A 331 13.94 3.33 -22.60
N TRP A 332 13.77 4.43 -23.33
CA TRP A 332 12.51 4.77 -23.97
C TRP A 332 12.05 3.65 -24.94
N GLU A 333 13.00 3.05 -25.66
CA GLU A 333 12.74 1.92 -26.56
C GLU A 333 12.29 0.67 -25.79
N ASN A 334 12.88 0.40 -24.61
CA ASN A 334 12.43 -0.67 -23.74
C ASN A 334 10.98 -0.45 -23.27
N CYS A 335 10.63 0.80 -22.92
CA CYS A 335 9.27 1.16 -22.54
C CYS A 335 8.28 0.92 -23.70
N GLN A 336 8.62 1.29 -24.94
CA GLN A 336 7.77 1.02 -26.11
C GLN A 336 7.60 -0.48 -26.36
N SER A 337 8.67 -1.26 -26.21
CA SER A 337 8.63 -2.72 -26.33
C SER A 337 7.75 -3.37 -25.24
N PHE A 338 7.81 -2.85 -24.01
CA PHE A 338 6.91 -3.27 -22.93
C PHE A 338 5.45 -2.93 -23.25
N ILE A 339 5.19 -1.70 -23.67
CA ILE A 339 3.85 -1.21 -24.02
C ILE A 339 3.25 -2.01 -25.17
N SER A 340 4.04 -2.32 -26.20
CA SER A 340 3.59 -3.16 -27.32
C SER A 340 3.14 -4.54 -26.85
N GLU A 341 3.89 -5.17 -25.96
CA GLU A 341 3.52 -6.49 -25.41
C GLU A 341 2.33 -6.39 -24.45
N LEU A 342 2.26 -5.35 -23.60
CA LEU A 342 1.12 -5.08 -22.74
C LEU A 342 -0.18 -4.91 -23.57
N ASN A 343 -0.10 -4.17 -24.67
CA ASN A 343 -1.22 -3.96 -25.60
C ASN A 343 -1.67 -5.28 -26.25
N ARG A 344 -0.72 -6.13 -26.66
CA ARG A 344 -1.00 -7.46 -27.17
C ARG A 344 -1.73 -8.34 -26.14
N LEU A 345 -1.31 -8.28 -24.87
CA LEU A 345 -1.88 -9.11 -23.79
C LEU A 345 -3.27 -8.63 -23.33
N THR A 346 -3.53 -7.32 -23.41
CA THR A 346 -4.75 -6.72 -22.86
C THR A 346 -5.79 -6.34 -23.92
N GLY A 347 -5.40 -6.26 -25.20
CA GLY A 347 -6.22 -5.71 -26.28
C GLY A 347 -6.50 -4.21 -26.17
N LYS A 348 -5.77 -3.51 -25.28
CA LYS A 348 -5.88 -2.05 -25.08
C LYS A 348 -4.80 -1.30 -25.85
N LYS A 349 -4.87 0.03 -25.85
CA LYS A 349 -3.90 0.91 -26.52
C LYS A 349 -3.16 1.80 -25.49
N PHE A 350 -2.43 1.17 -24.58
CA PHE A 350 -1.55 1.89 -23.68
C PHE A 350 -0.44 2.56 -24.47
N ARG A 351 0.07 3.68 -23.93
CA ARG A 351 1.17 4.47 -24.46
C ARG A 351 1.95 5.15 -23.31
N LEU A 352 3.02 5.83 -23.63
CA LEU A 352 3.60 6.81 -22.71
C LEU A 352 2.70 8.06 -22.65
N PRO A 353 2.65 8.77 -21.52
CA PRO A 353 2.03 10.10 -21.47
C PRO A 353 2.82 11.08 -22.33
N THR A 354 2.15 12.06 -22.93
CA THR A 354 2.85 13.24 -23.42
C THR A 354 3.39 14.06 -22.25
N GLU A 355 4.39 14.91 -22.50
CA GLU A 355 4.93 15.79 -21.45
C GLU A 355 3.84 16.67 -20.84
N ALA A 356 2.94 17.19 -21.66
CA ALA A 356 1.83 18.01 -21.23
C ALA A 356 0.81 17.25 -20.38
N GLU A 357 0.48 16.02 -20.73
CA GLU A 357 -0.38 15.13 -19.93
C GLU A 357 0.28 14.82 -18.58
N TRP A 358 1.58 14.53 -18.61
CA TRP A 358 2.32 14.24 -17.39
C TRP A 358 2.27 15.44 -16.42
N GLU A 359 2.59 16.66 -16.91
CA GLU A 359 2.60 17.85 -16.05
C GLU A 359 1.20 18.23 -15.56
N PHE A 360 0.17 18.14 -16.41
CA PHE A 360 -1.21 18.40 -16.01
C PHE A 360 -1.67 17.45 -14.89
N ALA A 361 -1.37 16.17 -15.03
CA ALA A 361 -1.67 15.18 -14.02
C ALA A 361 -0.88 15.42 -12.72
N ALA A 362 0.42 15.77 -12.81
CA ALA A 362 1.25 16.09 -11.66
C ALA A 362 0.74 17.30 -10.87
N ARG A 363 0.21 18.30 -11.56
CA ARG A 363 -0.40 19.49 -10.95
C ARG A 363 -1.77 19.22 -10.31
N GLY A 364 -2.34 18.02 -10.44
CA GLY A 364 -3.67 17.69 -9.92
C GLY A 364 -4.82 17.95 -10.91
N GLY A 365 -4.53 18.15 -12.19
CA GLY A 365 -5.52 18.39 -13.26
C GLY A 365 -6.43 19.58 -12.96
N ASN A 366 -7.74 19.44 -13.23
CA ASN A 366 -8.74 20.46 -12.91
C ASN A 366 -8.99 20.65 -11.40
N LYS A 367 -8.38 19.82 -10.54
CA LYS A 367 -8.45 19.93 -9.07
C LYS A 367 -7.20 20.55 -8.46
N SER A 368 -6.29 21.04 -9.31
CA SER A 368 -5.01 21.65 -8.89
C SER A 368 -5.22 22.68 -7.78
N LYS A 369 -4.32 22.67 -6.82
CA LYS A 369 -4.20 23.69 -5.77
C LYS A 369 -2.94 24.55 -5.96
N ASP A 370 -2.34 24.44 -7.15
CA ASP A 370 -1.12 25.15 -7.55
C ASP A 370 0.09 24.88 -6.64
N TYR A 371 0.15 23.66 -6.07
CA TYR A 371 1.28 23.25 -5.25
C TYR A 371 2.58 23.14 -6.06
N LYS A 372 3.68 23.37 -5.40
CA LYS A 372 5.03 23.28 -5.94
C LYS A 372 5.39 21.85 -6.36
N TYR A 373 5.02 20.88 -5.52
CA TYR A 373 5.19 19.45 -5.77
C TYR A 373 3.82 18.79 -5.98
N SER A 374 3.81 17.59 -6.51
CA SER A 374 2.56 16.90 -6.82
C SER A 374 1.80 16.50 -5.55
N GLY A 375 0.84 17.33 -5.14
CA GLY A 375 -0.05 17.13 -4.00
C GLY A 375 0.26 17.94 -2.75
N SER A 376 1.43 18.64 -2.65
CA SER A 376 1.78 19.45 -1.47
C SER A 376 2.88 20.47 -1.79
N ASP A 377 2.96 21.56 -0.99
CA ASP A 377 4.13 22.44 -0.94
C ASP A 377 5.23 21.91 -0.01
N ASN A 378 4.92 20.90 0.82
CA ASN A 378 5.87 20.20 1.64
C ASN A 378 6.35 18.93 0.92
N ILE A 379 7.58 18.96 0.41
CA ILE A 379 8.16 17.84 -0.36
C ILE A 379 8.21 16.53 0.42
N ASP A 380 8.41 16.58 1.75
CA ASP A 380 8.53 15.38 2.57
C ASP A 380 7.24 14.54 2.61
N GLU A 381 6.09 15.15 2.31
CA GLU A 381 4.82 14.46 2.27
C GLU A 381 4.62 13.64 0.98
N VAL A 382 5.15 14.13 -0.14
CA VAL A 382 4.78 13.64 -1.50
C VAL A 382 5.91 13.04 -2.29
N ALA A 383 7.19 13.23 -1.88
CA ALA A 383 8.35 12.82 -2.66
C ALA A 383 9.39 12.01 -1.89
N TRP A 384 10.01 11.07 -2.58
CA TRP A 384 11.30 10.49 -2.21
C TRP A 384 12.40 11.23 -2.96
N TYR A 385 13.24 11.97 -2.22
CA TYR A 385 14.33 12.78 -2.77
C TYR A 385 15.55 12.66 -1.83
N LYS A 386 16.66 13.29 -2.15
CA LYS A 386 17.92 13.20 -1.41
C LYS A 386 17.79 13.48 0.10
N GLY A 387 16.87 14.39 0.50
CA GLY A 387 16.68 14.75 1.90
C GLY A 387 16.06 13.65 2.76
N ASN A 388 15.35 12.68 2.17
CA ASN A 388 14.60 11.69 2.92
C ASN A 388 14.66 10.24 2.38
N SER A 389 15.31 10.01 1.22
CA SER A 389 15.33 8.67 0.58
C SER A 389 16.29 7.67 1.25
N GLY A 390 17.28 8.14 2.01
CA GLY A 390 18.34 7.28 2.56
C GLY A 390 19.17 6.61 1.46
N ASP A 391 19.44 7.35 0.37
CA ASP A 391 20.24 6.93 -0.78
C ASP A 391 19.75 5.65 -1.48
N ARG A 392 18.44 5.46 -1.57
CA ARG A 392 17.84 4.30 -2.23
C ARG A 392 16.50 4.60 -2.89
N SER A 393 16.12 3.77 -3.87
CA SER A 393 14.77 3.72 -4.41
C SER A 393 13.78 3.16 -3.38
N HIS A 394 12.55 3.62 -3.44
CA HIS A 394 11.45 3.21 -2.57
C HIS A 394 10.31 2.60 -3.39
N MET A 395 9.44 1.86 -2.71
CA MET A 395 8.26 1.31 -3.33
C MET A 395 7.31 2.43 -3.74
N VAL A 396 6.54 2.16 -4.79
CA VAL A 396 5.51 3.06 -5.29
C VAL A 396 4.40 3.27 -4.26
N ALA A 397 3.73 4.43 -4.30
CA ALA A 397 2.59 4.78 -3.45
C ALA A 397 2.88 4.73 -1.93
N THR A 398 4.09 5.07 -1.52
CA THR A 398 4.47 5.14 -0.09
C THR A 398 4.53 6.57 0.45
N LYS A 399 4.30 7.56 -0.40
CA LYS A 399 4.08 8.97 -0.05
C LYS A 399 2.61 9.34 -0.33
N GLN A 400 2.19 10.57 0.01
CA GLN A 400 0.83 11.01 -0.28
C GLN A 400 0.60 11.18 -1.78
N PRO A 401 -0.63 10.90 -2.26
CA PRO A 401 -1.00 11.18 -3.64
C PRO A 401 -1.34 12.66 -3.83
N ASN A 402 -1.41 13.08 -5.08
CA ASN A 402 -1.97 14.39 -5.42
C ASN A 402 -3.52 14.39 -5.41
N GLU A 403 -4.13 15.52 -5.79
CA GLU A 403 -5.58 15.75 -5.80
C GLU A 403 -6.36 14.79 -6.70
N LEU A 404 -5.69 14.12 -7.64
CA LEU A 404 -6.25 13.08 -8.48
C LEU A 404 -6.04 11.67 -7.93
N GLY A 405 -5.30 11.50 -6.81
CA GLY A 405 -4.92 10.20 -6.25
C GLY A 405 -3.80 9.51 -7.01
N ILE A 406 -2.96 10.29 -7.70
CA ILE A 406 -1.79 9.82 -8.43
C ILE A 406 -0.57 9.98 -7.54
N TYR A 407 0.27 8.95 -7.46
CA TYR A 407 1.43 8.88 -6.59
C TYR A 407 2.74 9.07 -7.35
N ASP A 408 3.78 9.44 -6.63
CA ASP A 408 5.18 9.41 -7.05
C ASP A 408 5.49 10.32 -8.26
N MET A 409 4.69 11.38 -8.49
CA MET A 409 4.94 12.33 -9.58
C MET A 409 5.97 13.41 -9.21
N SER A 410 6.44 13.41 -7.98
CA SER A 410 7.55 14.21 -7.48
C SER A 410 8.55 13.28 -6.81
N GLY A 411 9.81 13.24 -7.27
CA GLY A 411 10.86 12.36 -6.76
C GLY A 411 10.72 10.90 -7.22
N SER A 412 11.36 9.96 -6.49
CA SER A 412 11.44 8.54 -6.80
C SER A 412 12.30 8.23 -8.02
N VAL A 413 11.75 8.11 -9.21
CA VAL A 413 12.50 7.89 -10.47
C VAL A 413 12.04 8.88 -11.52
N LEU A 414 12.95 9.25 -12.45
CA LEU A 414 12.56 10.00 -13.64
C LEU A 414 11.67 9.12 -14.54
N GLU A 415 10.68 9.74 -15.14
CA GLU A 415 9.69 9.07 -15.96
C GLU A 415 9.77 9.52 -17.42
N TRP A 416 9.96 8.55 -18.33
CA TRP A 416 9.92 8.80 -19.75
C TRP A 416 8.56 9.32 -20.20
N CYS A 417 8.58 10.43 -20.99
CA CYS A 417 7.45 10.93 -21.75
C CYS A 417 7.56 10.52 -23.23
N PHE A 418 6.44 10.64 -23.95
CA PHE A 418 6.37 10.34 -25.37
C PHE A 418 7.19 11.32 -26.21
N ASP A 419 7.23 12.59 -25.82
CA ASP A 419 7.70 13.73 -26.58
C ASP A 419 9.22 13.68 -26.87
N TRP A 420 9.59 14.11 -28.07
CA TRP A 420 10.93 14.60 -28.30
C TRP A 420 11.14 15.92 -27.55
N TYR A 421 12.34 16.09 -27.01
CA TYR A 421 12.69 17.35 -26.35
C TYR A 421 12.75 18.48 -27.36
N GLY A 422 12.13 19.61 -27.02
CA GLY A 422 12.15 20.86 -27.72
C GLY A 422 11.92 22.03 -26.77
N GLU A 423 12.37 23.24 -27.18
CA GLU A 423 12.09 24.46 -26.40
C GLU A 423 10.59 24.78 -26.41
N TYR A 424 10.11 25.31 -25.29
CA TYR A 424 8.73 25.80 -25.21
C TYR A 424 8.58 27.08 -26.06
N ASN A 425 7.39 27.26 -26.61
CA ASN A 425 6.97 28.50 -27.23
C ASN A 425 5.79 29.09 -26.47
N SER A 426 5.61 30.41 -26.53
CA SER A 426 4.55 31.14 -25.81
C SER A 426 3.16 30.96 -26.41
N GLY A 427 3.01 30.21 -27.52
CA GLY A 427 1.74 30.02 -28.20
C GLY A 427 0.83 29.05 -27.47
N PHE A 428 -0.51 29.26 -27.60
CA PHE A 428 -1.50 28.32 -27.16
C PHE A 428 -1.40 26.98 -27.91
N GLN A 429 -1.50 25.86 -27.19
CA GLN A 429 -1.40 24.52 -27.76
C GLN A 429 -2.58 23.65 -27.35
N THR A 430 -2.96 22.69 -28.19
CA THR A 430 -3.98 21.68 -27.91
C THR A 430 -3.40 20.30 -28.12
N ASN A 431 -3.46 19.44 -27.10
CA ASN A 431 -2.90 18.08 -27.09
C ASN A 431 -1.49 18.03 -27.70
N PRO A 432 -0.51 18.80 -27.22
CA PRO A 432 0.83 18.79 -27.80
C PRO A 432 1.52 17.44 -27.57
N GLU A 433 2.29 17.00 -28.58
CA GLU A 433 3.10 15.78 -28.54
C GLU A 433 4.61 16.09 -28.73
N GLY A 434 4.98 17.37 -28.54
CA GLY A 434 6.32 17.84 -28.77
C GLY A 434 6.70 17.95 -30.26
N PRO A 435 7.99 18.18 -30.59
CA PRO A 435 8.48 18.19 -31.98
C PRO A 435 8.29 16.84 -32.68
N ALA A 436 8.06 16.85 -34.00
CA ALA A 436 7.87 15.62 -34.78
C ALA A 436 9.15 14.74 -34.84
N PHE A 437 10.31 15.29 -34.58
CA PHE A 437 11.59 14.58 -34.53
C PHE A 437 12.56 15.29 -33.57
N GLY A 438 13.54 14.53 -33.04
CA GLY A 438 14.52 15.04 -32.10
C GLY A 438 15.62 14.02 -31.83
N PHE A 439 16.57 14.39 -30.97
CA PHE A 439 17.67 13.51 -30.55
C PHE A 439 17.52 12.98 -29.13
N ARG A 440 16.66 13.61 -28.36
CA ARG A 440 16.46 13.29 -26.95
C ARG A 440 14.97 13.27 -26.61
N ARG A 441 14.57 12.37 -25.74
CA ARG A 441 13.23 12.27 -25.18
C ARG A 441 13.13 13.00 -23.86
N VAL A 442 11.97 13.58 -23.58
CA VAL A 442 11.68 14.25 -22.31
C VAL A 442 11.56 13.22 -21.19
N VAL A 443 12.08 13.56 -20.03
CA VAL A 443 11.81 12.87 -18.76
C VAL A 443 11.37 13.85 -17.69
N ARG A 444 10.55 13.40 -16.75
CA ARG A 444 9.93 14.25 -15.74
C ARG A 444 9.96 13.56 -14.36
N GLY A 445 9.75 14.33 -13.25
CA GLY A 445 9.45 13.82 -11.92
C GLY A 445 10.52 14.03 -10.85
N GLY A 446 11.80 14.11 -11.21
CA GLY A 446 12.90 14.17 -10.23
C GLY A 446 13.33 12.81 -9.70
N LEU A 447 14.34 12.78 -8.86
CA LEU A 447 15.06 11.57 -8.45
C LEU A 447 15.20 11.44 -6.94
N TRP A 448 15.24 10.21 -6.44
CA TRP A 448 15.43 9.91 -5.03
C TRP A 448 16.78 10.40 -4.45
N PHE A 449 17.80 10.66 -5.27
CA PHE A 449 19.12 11.18 -4.83
C PHE A 449 19.40 12.64 -5.23
N GLU A 450 18.41 13.34 -5.84
CA GLU A 450 18.54 14.74 -6.24
C GLU A 450 17.92 15.70 -5.20
N ASP A 451 18.32 16.96 -5.27
CA ASP A 451 17.80 18.00 -4.40
C ASP A 451 16.33 18.34 -4.74
N GLU A 452 15.61 18.90 -3.79
CA GLU A 452 14.18 19.18 -3.87
C GLU A 452 13.74 19.96 -5.12
N ARG A 453 14.55 20.85 -5.65
CA ARG A 453 14.23 21.66 -6.83
C ARG A 453 13.93 20.81 -8.07
N TYR A 454 14.56 19.63 -8.19
CA TYR A 454 14.35 18.72 -9.32
C TYR A 454 13.03 17.95 -9.25
N CYS A 455 12.37 17.95 -8.08
CA CYS A 455 11.07 17.32 -7.86
C CYS A 455 9.89 18.26 -8.13
N HIS A 456 10.13 19.50 -8.52
CA HIS A 456 9.08 20.45 -8.86
C HIS A 456 8.24 19.95 -10.05
N VAL A 457 6.90 20.12 -10.00
CA VAL A 457 5.98 19.61 -11.03
C VAL A 457 6.27 20.14 -12.43
N SER A 458 6.88 21.31 -12.58
CA SER A 458 7.26 21.91 -13.85
C SER A 458 8.72 21.67 -14.25
N ASN A 459 9.55 21.02 -13.41
CA ASN A 459 10.95 20.76 -13.75
C ASN A 459 11.07 19.83 -14.96
N ARG A 460 11.92 20.20 -15.94
CA ARG A 460 12.20 19.45 -17.16
C ARG A 460 13.66 19.50 -17.60
N GLU A 461 14.59 19.71 -16.66
CA GLU A 461 16.02 19.85 -16.94
C GLU A 461 16.65 18.58 -17.54
N TYR A 462 16.00 17.42 -17.41
CA TYR A 462 16.53 16.16 -17.90
C TYR A 462 15.87 15.72 -19.21
N HIS A 463 16.70 15.29 -20.16
CA HIS A 463 16.28 14.67 -21.41
C HIS A 463 17.43 13.79 -21.94
N PHE A 464 17.10 12.61 -22.46
CA PHE A 464 18.09 11.61 -22.84
C PHE A 464 17.82 11.02 -24.23
N ALA A 465 18.87 10.44 -24.84
CA ALA A 465 18.70 9.65 -26.05
C ALA A 465 17.74 8.48 -25.82
N PRO A 466 16.94 8.06 -26.82
CA PRO A 466 15.90 7.04 -26.60
C PRO A 466 16.43 5.65 -26.26
N ASP A 467 17.70 5.36 -26.55
CA ASP A 467 18.42 4.13 -26.19
C ASP A 467 19.14 4.21 -24.84
N PHE A 468 19.13 5.39 -24.17
CA PHE A 468 19.78 5.58 -22.88
C PHE A 468 18.99 4.88 -21.77
N GLU A 469 19.69 4.11 -20.95
CA GLU A 469 19.11 3.42 -19.78
C GLU A 469 19.99 3.63 -18.56
N TYR A 470 19.36 3.84 -17.40
CA TYR A 470 20.07 4.00 -16.13
C TYR A 470 19.17 3.63 -14.93
N GLN A 471 19.81 3.32 -13.78
CA GLN A 471 19.21 2.83 -12.55
C GLN A 471 18.19 3.79 -11.87
N TRP A 472 17.82 4.86 -12.51
CA TRP A 472 16.85 5.84 -12.02
C TRP A 472 15.87 6.30 -13.13
N LEU A 473 15.86 5.63 -14.27
CA LEU A 473 14.92 5.88 -15.37
C LEU A 473 13.84 4.81 -15.40
N GLY A 474 12.60 5.22 -15.15
CA GLY A 474 11.39 4.42 -15.23
C GLY A 474 10.35 5.10 -16.12
N PHE A 475 9.07 4.73 -15.98
CA PHE A 475 7.98 5.33 -16.74
C PHE A 475 6.62 5.01 -16.09
N ARG A 476 5.61 5.77 -16.47
CA ARG A 476 4.21 5.42 -16.23
C ARG A 476 3.44 5.29 -17.53
N LEU A 477 2.28 4.62 -17.45
CA LEU A 477 1.41 4.39 -18.59
C LEU A 477 0.41 5.54 -18.77
N ALA A 478 0.02 5.79 -20.02
CA ALA A 478 -1.18 6.52 -20.36
C ALA A 478 -2.09 5.66 -21.24
N LEU A 479 -3.37 6.03 -21.31
CA LEU A 479 -4.38 5.34 -22.12
C LEU A 479 -5.41 6.37 -22.59
N ASP A 480 -5.70 6.39 -23.89
CA ASP A 480 -6.75 7.24 -24.41
C ASP A 480 -8.14 6.73 -23.98
N LEU A 481 -8.99 7.65 -23.57
CA LEU A 481 -10.40 7.35 -23.39
C LEU A 481 -11.01 7.22 -24.79
N THR A 482 -11.21 5.99 -25.24
CA THR A 482 -12.07 5.77 -26.42
C THR A 482 -13.45 6.32 -26.08
N SER A 483 -14.00 7.21 -26.90
CA SER A 483 -15.43 7.44 -26.92
C SER A 483 -16.04 6.07 -27.21
N ASP A 484 -16.61 5.42 -26.19
CA ASP A 484 -17.49 4.29 -26.45
C ASP A 484 -18.58 4.80 -27.41
N SER A 485 -18.45 4.42 -28.66
CA SER A 485 -19.59 4.45 -29.56
C SER A 485 -20.61 3.54 -28.91
N SER A 486 -21.56 4.20 -28.25
CA SER A 486 -22.82 3.60 -27.85
C SER A 486 -23.36 2.68 -28.89
N ASP A 487 -23.86 1.54 -28.44
CA ASP A 487 -25.05 0.84 -28.89
C ASP A 487 -25.10 0.42 -30.36
N GLU A 488 -24.90 -0.87 -30.53
CA GLU A 488 -25.96 -1.65 -31.22
C GLU A 488 -26.03 -3.07 -30.62
#